data_fc292608fb61588256f0388583abd999
#
_entry.id   fc292608fb61588256f0388583abd999
#
_cell.length_a   1.000
_cell.length_b   1.000
_cell.length_c   1.000
_cell.angle_alpha   90.00
_cell.angle_beta   90.00
_cell.angle_gamma   90.00
#
_symmetry.space_group_name_H-M   'P 1'
#
loop_
_entity.id
_entity.type
_entity.pdbx_description
1 polymer ?
#
loop_
_entity_poly.entity_id
_entity_poly.type
_entity_poly.pdbx_seq_one_letter_code
_entity_poly.pdbx_strand_id
1 'polypeptide(L)'
;MILSASRDKSIIVWHLTREEMSYGVPRKSLIGHNHFVQDVTLSSDGQFALSASWDGTLRLWDLNTGATTRTFVGHSNDVLSVSFSADNRQIVSGSRDKTIKLWNTLGECKFQLTEDGHSDWVSCVRFSPNPANPVIVSGGWDKIVKVWDLTKLKLRTNFIGHNGYINAVTVSPDGSLCASAGKDGVVMLWDLNDSKHLYSLEAGDIVNAITFSPNRYWLVAATASSIKVWDLENKSLVDELRPEFPAGNVKSRAPECVSIAWSADGSTLFSGYTDNLIRVWQVSRTL
;
A
#
# COMPACT_ATOMS: atom_id res chain seq x y z
N MET A 1 -9.63 3.89 14.05
CA MET A 1 -10.22 2.86 13.19
C MET A 1 -9.14 2.36 12.24
N ILE A 2 -9.08 1.05 12.01
CA ILE A 2 -8.27 0.43 10.94
C ILE A 2 -9.13 -0.52 10.13
N LEU A 3 -8.69 -0.83 8.93
CA LEU A 3 -9.30 -1.81 8.04
C LEU A 3 -8.30 -2.94 7.77
N SER A 4 -8.79 -4.16 7.71
CA SER A 4 -8.02 -5.30 7.21
C SER A 4 -8.74 -5.99 6.07
N ALA A 5 -8.04 -6.20 4.96
CA ALA A 5 -8.49 -6.96 3.82
C ALA A 5 -7.94 -8.39 3.90
N SER A 6 -8.71 -9.37 3.45
CA SER A 6 -8.36 -10.78 3.65
C SER A 6 -8.64 -11.66 2.44
N ARG A 7 -7.94 -12.80 2.39
CA ARG A 7 -8.18 -13.88 1.43
C ARG A 7 -9.50 -14.61 1.68
N ASP A 8 -10.16 -14.40 2.83
CA ASP A 8 -11.50 -14.90 3.09
C ASP A 8 -12.61 -14.10 2.37
N LYS A 9 -12.22 -13.13 1.50
CA LYS A 9 -13.08 -12.25 0.68
C LYS A 9 -13.78 -11.14 1.49
N SER A 10 -13.42 -10.97 2.75
CA SER A 10 -14.00 -9.94 3.63
C SER A 10 -13.01 -8.81 3.92
N ILE A 11 -13.58 -7.70 4.36
CA ILE A 11 -12.86 -6.59 4.97
C ILE A 11 -13.43 -6.40 6.36
N ILE A 12 -12.56 -6.32 7.37
CA ILE A 12 -13.01 -6.05 8.74
C ILE A 12 -12.68 -4.61 9.11
N VAL A 13 -13.67 -3.92 9.67
CA VAL A 13 -13.54 -2.60 10.28
C VAL A 13 -13.29 -2.81 11.77
N TRP A 14 -12.13 -2.35 12.25
CA TRP A 14 -11.72 -2.47 13.64
C TRP A 14 -11.89 -1.15 14.37
N HIS A 15 -12.47 -1.21 15.57
CA HIS A 15 -12.47 -0.12 16.53
C HIS A 15 -11.28 -0.28 17.46
N LEU A 16 -10.47 0.77 17.62
CA LEU A 16 -9.30 0.75 18.51
C LEU A 16 -9.73 1.10 19.92
N THR A 17 -9.57 0.17 20.86
CA THR A 17 -9.84 0.36 22.29
C THR A 17 -8.61 0.89 23.03
N ARG A 18 -7.40 0.57 22.51
CA ARG A 18 -6.10 0.89 23.11
C ARG A 18 -5.87 0.22 24.47
N GLU A 19 -6.58 -0.86 24.78
CA GLU A 19 -6.39 -1.67 25.97
C GLU A 19 -5.22 -2.62 25.79
N GLU A 20 -4.46 -2.91 26.85
CA GLU A 20 -3.26 -3.76 26.79
C GLU A 20 -3.53 -5.17 26.26
N MET A 21 -4.66 -5.77 26.62
CA MET A 21 -5.02 -7.14 26.23
C MET A 21 -5.79 -7.22 24.91
N SER A 22 -6.36 -6.11 24.44
CA SER A 22 -7.17 -6.05 23.23
C SER A 22 -7.11 -4.64 22.63
N TYR A 23 -6.12 -4.37 21.80
CA TYR A 23 -5.92 -3.04 21.22
C TYR A 23 -7.03 -2.63 20.24
N GLY A 24 -7.75 -3.60 19.69
CA GLY A 24 -8.88 -3.36 18.80
C GLY A 24 -9.87 -4.51 18.77
N VAL A 25 -11.12 -4.16 18.56
CA VAL A 25 -12.24 -5.12 18.43
C VAL A 25 -12.87 -5.01 17.05
N PRO A 26 -13.27 -6.13 16.42
CA PRO A 26 -13.96 -6.10 15.13
C PRO A 26 -15.35 -5.47 15.33
N ARG A 27 -15.64 -4.41 14.58
CA ARG A 27 -16.93 -3.71 14.66
C ARG A 27 -17.87 -4.12 13.54
N LYS A 28 -17.35 -4.31 12.34
CA LYS A 28 -18.14 -4.58 11.15
C LYS A 28 -17.35 -5.42 10.14
N SER A 29 -18.02 -6.32 9.44
CA SER A 29 -17.49 -7.05 8.31
C SER A 29 -18.16 -6.58 7.03
N LEU A 30 -17.35 -6.20 6.03
CA LEU A 30 -17.81 -5.79 4.71
C LEU A 30 -17.68 -7.01 3.79
N ILE A 31 -18.82 -7.53 3.36
CA ILE A 31 -18.92 -8.76 2.55
C ILE A 31 -19.53 -8.42 1.20
N GLY A 32 -18.94 -8.94 0.12
CA GLY A 32 -19.47 -8.72 -1.22
C GLY A 32 -18.50 -9.11 -2.35
N HIS A 33 -17.18 -9.09 -2.09
CA HIS A 33 -16.23 -9.61 -3.07
C HIS A 33 -16.35 -11.12 -3.25
N ASN A 34 -16.10 -11.58 -4.48
CA ASN A 34 -16.19 -13.00 -4.85
C ASN A 34 -14.85 -13.74 -4.77
N HIS A 35 -13.75 -13.02 -4.58
CA HIS A 35 -12.40 -13.56 -4.45
C HIS A 35 -11.60 -12.76 -3.42
N PHE A 36 -10.34 -13.10 -3.21
CA PHE A 36 -9.41 -12.45 -2.26
C PHE A 36 -9.46 -10.92 -2.38
N VAL A 37 -9.54 -10.24 -1.25
CA VAL A 37 -9.38 -8.78 -1.21
C VAL A 37 -7.89 -8.48 -1.00
N GLN A 38 -7.27 -7.90 -2.02
CA GLN A 38 -5.82 -7.71 -2.07
C GLN A 38 -5.37 -6.39 -1.44
N ASP A 39 -6.13 -5.32 -1.64
CA ASP A 39 -5.79 -3.99 -1.14
C ASP A 39 -7.05 -3.27 -0.65
N VAL A 40 -6.89 -2.42 0.36
CA VAL A 40 -7.95 -1.58 0.91
C VAL A 40 -7.38 -0.24 1.37
N THR A 41 -8.09 0.84 1.06
CA THR A 41 -7.72 2.19 1.48
C THR A 41 -8.95 2.94 2.00
N LEU A 42 -8.71 3.94 2.85
CA LEU A 42 -9.72 4.84 3.39
C LEU A 42 -9.78 6.13 2.58
N SER A 43 -10.97 6.71 2.46
CA SER A 43 -11.11 8.12 2.08
C SER A 43 -10.52 9.02 3.18
N SER A 44 -10.10 10.23 2.82
CA SER A 44 -9.45 11.16 3.76
C SER A 44 -10.37 11.60 4.90
N ASP A 45 -11.70 11.56 4.69
CA ASP A 45 -12.72 11.84 5.71
C ASP A 45 -13.09 10.62 6.57
N GLY A 46 -12.55 9.43 6.23
CA GLY A 46 -12.83 8.20 6.95
C GLY A 46 -14.27 7.68 6.82
N GLN A 47 -15.06 8.19 5.88
CA GLN A 47 -16.46 7.79 5.67
C GLN A 47 -16.57 6.58 4.73
N PHE A 48 -15.61 6.43 3.81
CA PHE A 48 -15.62 5.39 2.80
C PHE A 48 -14.36 4.55 2.84
N ALA A 49 -14.51 3.29 2.43
CA ALA A 49 -13.40 2.41 2.09
C ALA A 49 -13.46 2.05 0.60
N LEU A 50 -12.29 1.89 -0.01
CA LEU A 50 -12.15 1.40 -1.37
C LEU A 50 -11.32 0.13 -1.34
N SER A 51 -11.78 -0.93 -1.98
CA SER A 51 -11.09 -2.21 -2.03
C SER A 51 -10.81 -2.69 -3.45
N ALA A 52 -9.73 -3.45 -3.60
CA ALA A 52 -9.35 -4.16 -4.81
C ALA A 52 -9.37 -5.66 -4.57
N SER A 53 -9.88 -6.42 -5.54
CA SER A 53 -10.03 -7.87 -5.40
C SER A 53 -9.57 -8.63 -6.64
N TRP A 54 -9.18 -9.88 -6.39
CA TRP A 54 -8.92 -10.87 -7.43
C TRP A 54 -10.17 -11.30 -8.20
N ASP A 55 -11.35 -10.81 -7.84
CA ASP A 55 -12.55 -10.93 -8.66
C ASP A 55 -12.59 -9.97 -9.87
N GLY A 56 -11.52 -9.20 -10.09
CA GLY A 56 -11.38 -8.23 -11.18
C GLY A 56 -12.10 -6.90 -10.94
N THR A 57 -12.65 -6.69 -9.75
CA THR A 57 -13.43 -5.49 -9.40
C THR A 57 -12.82 -4.69 -8.27
N LEU A 58 -13.21 -3.40 -8.23
CA LEU A 58 -13.06 -2.58 -7.04
C LEU A 58 -14.45 -2.37 -6.44
N ARG A 59 -14.50 -2.11 -5.12
CA ARG A 59 -15.73 -1.73 -4.43
C ARG A 59 -15.52 -0.51 -3.55
N LEU A 60 -16.48 0.39 -3.60
CA LEU A 60 -16.59 1.52 -2.68
C LEU A 60 -17.65 1.16 -1.63
N TRP A 61 -17.28 1.28 -0.37
CA TRP A 61 -18.09 0.91 0.79
C TRP A 61 -18.37 2.13 1.64
N ASP A 62 -19.62 2.33 2.02
CA ASP A 62 -20.01 3.27 3.07
C ASP A 62 -19.74 2.61 4.43
N LEU A 63 -18.86 3.16 5.22
CA LEU A 63 -18.46 2.60 6.52
C LEU A 63 -19.52 2.77 7.60
N ASN A 64 -20.45 3.72 7.44
CA ASN A 64 -21.56 3.90 8.38
C ASN A 64 -22.60 2.78 8.24
N THR A 65 -22.97 2.47 6.98
CA THR A 65 -23.95 1.42 6.68
C THR A 65 -23.32 0.03 6.56
N GLY A 66 -22.06 -0.04 6.07
CA GLY A 66 -21.38 -1.28 5.72
C GLY A 66 -21.75 -1.81 4.33
N ALA A 67 -22.52 -1.04 3.56
CA ALA A 67 -22.97 -1.44 2.24
C ALA A 67 -21.99 -1.04 1.14
N THR A 68 -21.96 -1.83 0.06
CA THR A 68 -21.30 -1.42 -1.19
C THR A 68 -22.12 -0.33 -1.85
N THR A 69 -21.54 0.84 -2.05
CA THR A 69 -22.19 1.95 -2.75
C THR A 69 -21.94 1.90 -4.25
N ARG A 70 -20.77 1.42 -4.66
CA ARG A 70 -20.38 1.27 -6.08
C ARG A 70 -19.49 0.06 -6.27
N THR A 71 -19.62 -0.57 -7.44
CA THR A 71 -18.72 -1.61 -7.94
C THR A 71 -18.11 -1.11 -9.26
N PHE A 72 -16.81 -1.21 -9.38
CA PHE A 72 -16.06 -0.77 -10.56
C PHE A 72 -15.67 -2.02 -11.36
N VAL A 73 -16.17 -2.11 -12.56
CA VAL A 73 -15.97 -3.23 -13.48
C VAL A 73 -15.25 -2.75 -14.72
N GLY A 74 -14.20 -3.44 -15.14
CA GLY A 74 -13.46 -3.05 -16.35
C GLY A 74 -12.06 -3.62 -16.46
N HIS A 75 -11.44 -4.07 -15.35
CA HIS A 75 -10.24 -4.89 -15.43
C HIS A 75 -10.58 -6.29 -15.92
N SER A 76 -9.70 -6.86 -16.74
CA SER A 76 -9.86 -8.21 -17.29
C SER A 76 -9.22 -9.31 -16.43
N ASN A 77 -8.52 -8.92 -15.36
CA ASN A 77 -7.86 -9.83 -14.42
C ASN A 77 -7.83 -9.21 -13.01
N ASP A 78 -7.24 -9.92 -12.05
CA ASP A 78 -7.15 -9.54 -10.64
C ASP A 78 -6.70 -8.09 -10.46
N VAL A 79 -7.41 -7.34 -9.62
CA VAL A 79 -6.99 -6.00 -9.21
C VAL A 79 -6.13 -6.13 -7.96
N LEU A 80 -4.90 -5.63 -8.03
CA LEU A 80 -3.89 -5.83 -7.00
C LEU A 80 -3.71 -4.63 -6.08
N SER A 81 -4.04 -3.42 -6.53
CA SER A 81 -3.84 -2.22 -5.74
C SER A 81 -4.79 -1.12 -6.13
N VAL A 82 -5.16 -0.30 -5.15
CA VAL A 82 -6.03 0.88 -5.31
C VAL A 82 -5.52 2.06 -4.50
N SER A 83 -5.83 3.27 -4.95
CA SER A 83 -5.54 4.50 -4.22
C SER A 83 -6.59 5.56 -4.53
N PHE A 84 -6.91 6.40 -3.53
CA PHE A 84 -7.66 7.65 -3.74
C PHE A 84 -6.70 8.80 -4.05
N SER A 85 -7.17 9.75 -4.86
CA SER A 85 -6.58 11.08 -4.92
C SER A 85 -6.78 11.82 -3.58
N ALA A 86 -5.94 12.83 -3.31
CA ALA A 86 -6.00 13.59 -2.05
C ALA A 86 -7.36 14.25 -1.79
N ASP A 87 -8.09 14.60 -2.85
CA ASP A 87 -9.44 15.20 -2.80
C ASP A 87 -10.57 14.16 -2.81
N ASN A 88 -10.25 12.85 -2.79
CA ASN A 88 -11.17 11.71 -2.88
C ASN A 88 -12.05 11.66 -4.14
N ARG A 89 -11.77 12.46 -5.18
CA ARG A 89 -12.61 12.52 -6.39
C ARG A 89 -12.19 11.53 -7.47
N GLN A 90 -10.94 11.12 -7.44
CA GLN A 90 -10.37 10.19 -8.40
C GLN A 90 -9.87 8.92 -7.70
N ILE A 91 -9.94 7.84 -8.43
CA ILE A 91 -9.47 6.53 -7.99
C ILE A 91 -8.52 6.00 -9.05
N VAL A 92 -7.43 5.39 -8.61
CA VAL A 92 -6.52 4.65 -9.49
C VAL A 92 -6.47 3.18 -9.06
N SER A 93 -6.38 2.29 -10.03
CA SER A 93 -6.20 0.85 -9.81
C SER A 93 -5.12 0.28 -10.70
N GLY A 94 -4.39 -0.69 -10.16
CA GLY A 94 -3.41 -1.52 -10.87
C GLY A 94 -3.80 -2.98 -10.84
N SER A 95 -3.56 -3.69 -11.96
CA SER A 95 -4.06 -5.06 -12.14
C SER A 95 -3.03 -5.99 -12.78
N ARG A 96 -3.29 -7.30 -12.61
CA ARG A 96 -2.61 -8.37 -13.38
C ARG A 96 -2.83 -8.28 -14.88
N ASP A 97 -3.85 -7.56 -15.33
CA ASP A 97 -4.05 -7.30 -16.76
C ASP A 97 -3.02 -6.32 -17.35
N LYS A 98 -2.02 -5.89 -16.55
CA LYS A 98 -0.92 -4.98 -16.91
C LYS A 98 -1.35 -3.55 -17.13
N THR A 99 -2.59 -3.21 -16.81
CA THR A 99 -3.15 -1.87 -17.00
C THR A 99 -3.32 -1.12 -15.70
N ILE A 100 -3.26 0.21 -15.82
CA ILE A 100 -3.64 1.15 -14.78
C ILE A 100 -4.88 1.88 -15.27
N LYS A 101 -5.91 1.92 -14.45
CA LYS A 101 -7.17 2.59 -14.78
C LYS A 101 -7.45 3.72 -13.79
N LEU A 102 -7.96 4.82 -14.33
CA LEU A 102 -8.46 5.97 -13.60
C LEU A 102 -9.99 5.96 -13.62
N TRP A 103 -10.58 6.15 -12.45
CA TRP A 103 -12.01 6.11 -12.26
C TRP A 103 -12.49 7.37 -11.54
N ASN A 104 -13.75 7.74 -11.77
CA ASN A 104 -14.45 8.65 -10.88
C ASN A 104 -15.17 7.84 -9.78
N THR A 105 -15.68 8.54 -8.76
CA THR A 105 -16.40 7.91 -7.63
C THR A 105 -17.79 7.38 -8.01
N LEU A 106 -18.26 7.65 -9.24
CA LEU A 106 -19.51 7.09 -9.76
C LEU A 106 -19.35 5.68 -10.35
N GLY A 107 -18.13 5.18 -10.45
CA GLY A 107 -17.83 3.85 -10.98
C GLY A 107 -17.45 3.84 -12.46
N GLU A 108 -17.28 5.00 -13.07
CA GLU A 108 -16.93 5.10 -14.49
C GLU A 108 -15.41 5.11 -14.68
N CYS A 109 -14.90 4.25 -15.57
CA CYS A 109 -13.52 4.32 -16.03
C CYS A 109 -13.35 5.52 -16.96
N LYS A 110 -12.59 6.51 -16.51
CA LYS A 110 -12.35 7.75 -17.26
C LYS A 110 -11.16 7.63 -18.18
N PHE A 111 -10.15 6.87 -17.78
CA PHE A 111 -8.94 6.72 -18.57
C PHE A 111 -8.22 5.40 -18.26
N GLN A 112 -7.54 4.86 -19.25
CA GLN A 112 -6.63 3.73 -19.10
C GLN A 112 -5.25 4.14 -19.61
N LEU A 113 -4.24 4.03 -18.75
CA LEU A 113 -2.86 4.34 -19.08
C LEU A 113 -2.26 3.14 -19.82
N THR A 114 -2.24 3.21 -21.15
CA THR A 114 -1.76 2.15 -22.06
C THR A 114 -0.50 2.50 -22.81
N GLU A 115 -0.35 3.79 -23.19
CA GLU A 115 0.90 4.24 -23.84
C GLU A 115 2.06 4.09 -22.85
N ASP A 116 3.13 3.41 -23.28
CA ASP A 116 4.28 3.10 -22.44
C ASP A 116 3.94 2.37 -21.14
N GLY A 117 2.87 1.58 -21.15
CA GLY A 117 2.36 0.82 -19.99
C GLY A 117 3.34 -0.21 -19.45
N HIS A 118 2.97 -0.83 -18.32
CA HIS A 118 3.74 -1.95 -17.78
C HIS A 118 3.67 -3.17 -18.70
N SER A 119 4.79 -3.86 -18.83
CA SER A 119 4.87 -5.10 -19.64
C SER A 119 4.47 -6.35 -18.86
N ASP A 120 4.29 -6.23 -17.53
CA ASP A 120 3.86 -7.28 -16.63
C ASP A 120 2.88 -6.73 -15.57
N TRP A 121 2.49 -7.55 -14.58
CA TRP A 121 1.51 -7.20 -13.56
C TRP A 121 1.83 -5.86 -12.88
N VAL A 122 0.81 -5.02 -12.71
CA VAL A 122 0.91 -3.81 -11.91
C VAL A 122 0.56 -4.15 -10.47
N SER A 123 1.56 -4.29 -9.64
CA SER A 123 1.43 -4.76 -8.26
C SER A 123 0.99 -3.69 -7.28
N CYS A 124 1.37 -2.44 -7.52
CA CYS A 124 1.06 -1.33 -6.61
C CYS A 124 0.91 -0.02 -7.37
N VAL A 125 -0.07 0.78 -6.98
CA VAL A 125 -0.31 2.13 -7.49
C VAL A 125 -0.60 3.09 -6.35
N ARG A 126 -0.06 4.32 -6.41
CA ARG A 126 -0.31 5.37 -5.40
C ARG A 126 -0.43 6.74 -6.05
N PHE A 127 -1.38 7.53 -5.60
CA PHE A 127 -1.42 8.96 -5.91
C PHE A 127 -0.37 9.72 -5.11
N SER A 128 0.21 10.75 -5.73
CA SER A 128 0.94 11.77 -4.97
C SER A 128 -0.04 12.63 -4.17
N PRO A 129 0.24 12.93 -2.90
CA PRO A 129 -0.58 13.83 -2.10
C PRO A 129 -0.45 15.30 -2.52
N ASN A 130 0.52 15.65 -3.37
CA ASN A 130 0.78 17.03 -3.78
C ASN A 130 -0.15 17.47 -4.92
N PRO A 131 -1.13 18.38 -4.68
CA PRO A 131 -2.06 18.82 -5.71
C PRO A 131 -1.42 19.71 -6.78
N ALA A 132 -0.28 20.34 -6.49
CA ALA A 132 0.42 21.19 -7.45
C ALA A 132 1.19 20.38 -8.51
N ASN A 133 1.52 19.13 -8.20
CA ASN A 133 2.17 18.19 -9.12
C ASN A 133 1.45 16.84 -9.08
N PRO A 134 0.25 16.74 -9.67
CA PRO A 134 -0.57 15.54 -9.59
C PRO A 134 0.04 14.43 -10.43
N VAL A 135 0.62 13.44 -9.75
CA VAL A 135 1.20 12.26 -10.38
C VAL A 135 0.66 10.99 -9.75
N ILE A 136 0.71 9.90 -10.50
CA ILE A 136 0.58 8.53 -10.01
C ILE A 136 1.94 7.87 -10.09
N VAL A 137 2.28 7.10 -9.08
CA VAL A 137 3.42 6.20 -9.09
C VAL A 137 2.92 4.77 -9.13
N SER A 138 3.48 3.95 -10.01
CA SER A 138 3.16 2.53 -10.13
C SER A 138 4.40 1.67 -10.12
N GLY A 139 4.31 0.51 -9.49
CA GLY A 139 5.34 -0.53 -9.52
C GLY A 139 4.80 -1.79 -10.17
N GLY A 140 5.64 -2.49 -10.93
CA GLY A 140 5.24 -3.68 -11.65
C GLY A 140 6.20 -4.85 -11.51
N TRP A 141 5.73 -6.02 -11.93
CA TRP A 141 6.55 -7.22 -12.01
C TRP A 141 7.57 -7.17 -13.14
N ASP A 142 7.44 -6.19 -14.04
CA ASP A 142 8.44 -5.81 -15.05
C ASP A 142 9.68 -5.12 -14.44
N LYS A 143 9.74 -4.98 -13.10
CA LYS A 143 10.85 -4.38 -12.33
C LYS A 143 11.01 -2.87 -12.51
N ILE A 144 10.02 -2.21 -13.07
CA ILE A 144 10.05 -0.78 -13.38
C ILE A 144 9.08 -0.05 -12.45
N VAL A 145 9.53 1.09 -11.91
CA VAL A 145 8.64 2.09 -11.32
C VAL A 145 8.33 3.12 -12.38
N LYS A 146 7.06 3.41 -12.59
CA LYS A 146 6.59 4.40 -13.57
C LYS A 146 5.92 5.56 -12.86
N VAL A 147 6.22 6.77 -13.30
CA VAL A 147 5.59 8.01 -12.83
C VAL A 147 4.75 8.59 -13.95
N TRP A 148 3.48 8.82 -13.67
CA TRP A 148 2.50 9.27 -14.65
C TRP A 148 2.03 10.67 -14.32
N ASP A 149 2.11 11.58 -15.30
CA ASP A 149 1.60 12.95 -15.22
C ASP A 149 0.08 12.93 -15.47
N LEU A 150 -0.70 13.33 -14.46
CA LEU A 150 -2.15 13.33 -14.55
C LEU A 150 -2.73 14.51 -15.34
N THR A 151 -1.95 15.58 -15.52
CA THR A 151 -2.40 16.73 -16.33
C THR A 151 -2.36 16.40 -17.82
N LYS A 152 -1.39 15.57 -18.22
CA LYS A 152 -1.17 15.15 -19.61
C LYS A 152 -1.70 13.75 -19.89
N LEU A 153 -2.04 12.98 -18.85
CA LEU A 153 -2.42 11.56 -18.90
C LEU A 153 -1.36 10.69 -19.63
N LYS A 154 -0.09 10.97 -19.40
CA LYS A 154 1.07 10.32 -20.06
C LYS A 154 2.14 9.91 -19.07
N LEU A 155 2.95 8.96 -19.50
CA LEU A 155 4.17 8.59 -18.78
C LEU A 155 5.10 9.80 -18.69
N ARG A 156 5.55 10.13 -17.47
CA ARG A 156 6.54 11.18 -17.22
C ARG A 156 7.95 10.63 -17.22
N THR A 157 8.18 9.52 -16.51
CA THR A 157 9.49 8.88 -16.41
C THR A 157 9.38 7.42 -15.96
N ASN A 158 10.43 6.66 -16.30
CA ASN A 158 10.68 5.32 -15.78
C ASN A 158 11.85 5.36 -14.81
N PHE A 159 11.67 4.77 -13.64
CA PHE A 159 12.75 4.52 -12.70
C PHE A 159 13.20 3.06 -12.85
N ILE A 160 14.41 2.87 -13.31
CA ILE A 160 15.01 1.57 -13.61
C ILE A 160 16.15 1.33 -12.62
N GLY A 161 16.19 0.17 -11.97
CA GLY A 161 17.23 -0.17 -11.00
C GLY A 161 16.98 -1.50 -10.29
N HIS A 162 15.71 -1.86 -10.09
CA HIS A 162 15.36 -3.12 -9.42
C HIS A 162 15.76 -4.36 -10.24
N ASN A 163 16.30 -5.37 -9.56
CA ASN A 163 16.66 -6.66 -10.14
C ASN A 163 15.56 -7.72 -9.98
N GLY A 164 14.56 -7.46 -9.15
CA GLY A 164 13.40 -8.31 -8.90
C GLY A 164 12.08 -7.58 -9.14
N TYR A 165 10.98 -8.33 -9.16
CA TYR A 165 9.65 -7.70 -9.27
C TYR A 165 9.38 -6.80 -8.07
N ILE A 166 8.66 -5.70 -8.34
CA ILE A 166 8.28 -4.71 -7.33
C ILE A 166 6.95 -5.15 -6.72
N ASN A 167 6.88 -5.17 -5.39
CA ASN A 167 5.66 -5.46 -4.64
C ASN A 167 4.96 -4.19 -4.15
N ALA A 168 5.73 -3.19 -3.79
CA ALA A 168 5.21 -1.98 -3.17
C ALA A 168 5.90 -0.72 -3.66
N VAL A 169 5.09 0.32 -3.83
CA VAL A 169 5.54 1.70 -4.02
C VAL A 169 4.78 2.60 -3.05
N THR A 170 5.41 3.68 -2.62
CA THR A 170 4.79 4.69 -1.77
C THR A 170 5.33 6.07 -2.09
N VAL A 171 4.58 7.11 -1.79
CA VAL A 171 4.95 8.51 -1.99
C VAL A 171 5.04 9.19 -0.63
N SER A 172 6.04 10.04 -0.44
CA SER A 172 6.22 10.79 0.81
C SER A 172 5.04 11.75 1.05
N PRO A 173 4.75 12.10 2.32
CA PRO A 173 3.63 12.98 2.65
C PRO A 173 3.67 14.35 1.97
N ASP A 174 4.85 14.86 1.65
CA ASP A 174 5.06 16.13 0.93
C ASP A 174 5.01 15.96 -0.61
N GLY A 175 4.98 14.73 -1.10
CA GLY A 175 4.94 14.42 -2.52
C GLY A 175 6.27 14.61 -3.28
N SER A 176 7.38 14.81 -2.58
CA SER A 176 8.71 15.01 -3.20
C SER A 176 9.43 13.72 -3.52
N LEU A 177 9.22 12.66 -2.72
CA LEU A 177 9.91 11.38 -2.83
C LEU A 177 8.96 10.24 -3.16
N CYS A 178 9.51 9.26 -3.85
CA CYS A 178 8.92 7.94 -3.99
C CYS A 178 9.87 6.88 -3.43
N ALA A 179 9.34 5.86 -2.80
CA ALA A 179 10.08 4.66 -2.45
C ALA A 179 9.46 3.45 -3.16
N SER A 180 10.31 2.49 -3.54
CA SER A 180 9.91 1.24 -4.17
C SER A 180 10.69 0.07 -3.61
N ALA A 181 10.08 -1.11 -3.53
CA ALA A 181 10.73 -2.32 -3.04
C ALA A 181 10.02 -3.59 -3.50
N GLY A 182 10.72 -4.72 -3.46
CA GLY A 182 10.17 -6.00 -3.86
C GLY A 182 11.08 -7.19 -3.59
N LYS A 183 11.15 -8.08 -4.57
CA LYS A 183 11.82 -9.38 -4.45
C LYS A 183 13.34 -9.30 -4.29
N ASP A 184 13.95 -8.26 -4.80
CA ASP A 184 15.41 -8.09 -4.72
C ASP A 184 15.90 -7.72 -3.30
N GLY A 185 14.97 -7.44 -2.38
CA GLY A 185 15.32 -7.09 -1.00
C GLY A 185 15.96 -5.72 -0.84
N VAL A 186 15.80 -4.85 -1.83
CA VAL A 186 16.32 -3.49 -1.83
C VAL A 186 15.17 -2.50 -1.82
N VAL A 187 15.27 -1.47 -0.99
CA VAL A 187 14.37 -0.33 -1.00
C VAL A 187 15.06 0.83 -1.71
N MET A 188 14.52 1.27 -2.83
CA MET A 188 15.07 2.38 -3.61
C MET A 188 14.28 3.66 -3.38
N LEU A 189 14.98 4.77 -3.18
CA LEU A 189 14.41 6.10 -3.06
C LEU A 189 14.65 6.91 -4.32
N TRP A 190 13.62 7.61 -4.75
CA TRP A 190 13.57 8.36 -5.99
C TRP A 190 13.06 9.78 -5.74
N ASP A 191 13.69 10.76 -6.35
CA ASP A 191 13.23 12.14 -6.38
C ASP A 191 12.17 12.28 -7.50
N LEU A 192 10.95 12.67 -7.13
CA LEU A 192 9.86 12.85 -8.09
C LEU A 192 9.97 14.17 -8.86
N ASN A 193 10.68 15.18 -8.35
CA ASN A 193 10.86 16.46 -9.04
C ASN A 193 11.94 16.36 -10.11
N ASP A 194 13.12 15.89 -9.71
CA ASP A 194 14.28 15.75 -10.61
C ASP A 194 14.26 14.44 -11.41
N SER A 195 13.34 13.53 -11.11
CA SER A 195 13.21 12.23 -11.78
C SER A 195 14.50 11.40 -11.74
N LYS A 196 15.15 11.32 -10.57
CA LYS A 196 16.42 10.62 -10.38
C LYS A 196 16.41 9.67 -9.19
N HIS A 197 17.25 8.65 -9.24
CA HIS A 197 17.57 7.80 -8.10
C HIS A 197 18.40 8.59 -7.08
N LEU A 198 18.03 8.49 -5.80
CA LEU A 198 18.76 9.14 -4.70
C LEU A 198 19.74 8.15 -4.06
N TYR A 199 19.24 7.10 -3.47
CA TYR A 199 20.03 6.04 -2.84
C TYR A 199 19.16 4.80 -2.60
N SER A 200 19.82 3.70 -2.20
CA SER A 200 19.19 2.43 -1.88
C SER A 200 19.45 2.03 -0.44
N LEU A 201 18.50 1.32 0.16
CA LEU A 201 18.58 0.76 1.51
C LEU A 201 18.44 -0.76 1.41
N GLU A 202 19.37 -1.49 2.03
CA GLU A 202 19.37 -2.95 2.01
C GLU A 202 18.38 -3.50 3.05
N ALA A 203 17.30 -4.09 2.58
CA ALA A 203 16.36 -4.79 3.45
C ALA A 203 16.80 -6.24 3.75
N GLY A 204 17.58 -6.85 2.85
CA GLY A 204 18.19 -8.15 3.03
C GLY A 204 17.25 -9.35 2.85
N ASP A 205 15.96 -9.10 2.64
CA ASP A 205 14.94 -10.11 2.37
C ASP A 205 13.81 -9.49 1.51
N ILE A 206 12.96 -10.34 0.93
CA ILE A 206 11.83 -9.90 0.10
C ILE A 206 10.99 -8.88 0.88
N VAL A 207 10.76 -7.72 0.26
CA VAL A 207 9.92 -6.67 0.82
C VAL A 207 8.49 -6.85 0.30
N ASN A 208 7.53 -6.94 1.22
CA ASN A 208 6.11 -7.10 0.89
C ASN A 208 5.35 -5.77 0.88
N ALA A 209 5.70 -4.85 1.78
CA ALA A 209 5.04 -3.54 1.91
C ALA A 209 6.03 -2.48 2.40
N ILE A 210 5.82 -1.24 1.98
CA ILE A 210 6.59 -0.07 2.43
C ILE A 210 5.66 1.11 2.71
N THR A 211 6.04 1.96 3.66
CA THR A 211 5.30 3.18 3.98
C THR A 211 6.20 4.25 4.57
N PHE A 212 5.97 5.51 4.21
CA PHE A 212 6.58 6.64 4.91
C PHE A 212 5.84 6.92 6.22
N SER A 213 6.57 7.35 7.23
CA SER A 213 5.96 7.90 8.44
C SER A 213 5.26 9.23 8.12
N PRO A 214 4.09 9.52 8.69
CA PRO A 214 3.38 10.77 8.40
C PRO A 214 3.99 12.01 9.08
N ASN A 215 4.82 11.83 10.12
CA ASN A 215 5.33 12.92 10.94
C ASN A 215 6.84 12.91 11.19
N ARG A 216 7.56 11.91 10.65
CA ARG A 216 9.02 11.77 10.79
C ARG A 216 9.64 11.44 9.44
N TYR A 217 10.91 11.75 9.25
CA TYR A 217 11.68 11.34 8.06
C TYR A 217 12.06 9.86 8.10
N TRP A 218 11.07 9.02 8.33
CA TRP A 218 11.25 7.58 8.41
C TRP A 218 10.56 6.86 7.27
N LEU A 219 11.22 5.82 6.82
CA LEU A 219 10.66 4.82 5.91
C LEU A 219 10.62 3.46 6.59
N VAL A 220 9.50 2.78 6.48
CA VAL A 220 9.30 1.46 7.07
C VAL A 220 9.06 0.44 5.96
N ALA A 221 9.73 -0.70 6.05
CA ALA A 221 9.52 -1.83 5.14
C ALA A 221 9.20 -3.10 5.92
N ALA A 222 8.12 -3.76 5.52
CA ALA A 222 7.79 -5.11 5.95
C ALA A 222 8.50 -6.11 5.06
N THR A 223 9.41 -6.86 5.63
CA THR A 223 10.08 -7.98 4.96
C THR A 223 9.46 -9.31 5.35
N ALA A 224 9.86 -10.39 4.70
CA ALA A 224 9.41 -11.73 5.07
C ALA A 224 9.83 -12.12 6.50
N SER A 225 10.92 -11.55 7.03
CA SER A 225 11.49 -11.93 8.33
C SER A 225 11.33 -10.89 9.43
N SER A 226 11.19 -9.60 9.10
CA SER A 226 11.17 -8.50 10.06
C SER A 226 10.53 -7.24 9.48
N ILE A 227 10.29 -6.24 10.32
CA ILE A 227 9.93 -4.89 9.88
C ILE A 227 11.13 -3.99 10.18
N LYS A 228 11.65 -3.32 9.14
CA LYS A 228 12.79 -2.41 9.27
C LYS A 228 12.33 -0.96 9.21
N VAL A 229 12.90 -0.14 10.07
CA VAL A 229 12.64 1.29 10.17
C VAL A 229 13.93 2.05 9.90
N TRP A 230 13.98 2.88 8.88
CA TRP A 230 15.13 3.72 8.55
C TRP A 230 14.84 5.19 8.77
N ASP A 231 15.83 5.90 9.27
CA ASP A 231 15.95 7.35 9.22
C ASP A 231 16.52 7.74 7.86
N LEU A 232 15.76 8.50 7.10
CA LEU A 232 16.13 8.91 5.74
C LEU A 232 17.13 10.07 5.73
N GLU A 233 17.18 10.88 6.79
CA GLU A 233 18.15 11.97 6.92
C GLU A 233 19.55 11.41 7.13
N ASN A 234 19.68 10.49 8.08
CA ASN A 234 20.95 9.86 8.41
C ASN A 234 21.25 8.60 7.55
N LYS A 235 20.29 8.14 6.73
CA LYS A 235 20.37 6.92 5.92
C LYS A 235 20.73 5.69 6.74
N SER A 236 20.27 5.63 7.99
CA SER A 236 20.61 4.59 8.95
C SER A 236 19.39 3.79 9.38
N LEU A 237 19.61 2.53 9.73
CA LEU A 237 18.59 1.69 10.35
C LEU A 237 18.37 2.17 11.79
N VAL A 238 17.15 2.58 12.11
CA VAL A 238 16.74 3.03 13.45
C VAL A 238 16.37 1.83 14.30
N ASP A 239 15.57 0.91 13.72
CA ASP A 239 15.06 -0.24 14.45
C ASP A 239 14.72 -1.40 13.51
N GLU A 240 14.72 -2.60 14.05
CA GLU A 240 14.27 -3.82 13.38
C GLU A 240 13.29 -4.57 14.28
N LEU A 241 12.01 -4.49 13.95
CA LEU A 241 10.94 -5.07 14.72
C LEU A 241 10.77 -6.55 14.33
N ARG A 242 10.94 -7.44 15.29
CA ARG A 242 10.73 -8.87 15.15
C ARG A 242 9.70 -9.33 16.17
N PRO A 243 8.51 -9.77 15.75
CA PRO A 243 7.53 -10.26 16.69
C PRO A 243 8.01 -11.60 17.29
N GLU A 244 7.76 -11.77 18.58
CA GLU A 244 7.91 -13.07 19.22
C GLU A 244 6.80 -14.00 18.76
N PHE A 245 7.16 -15.15 18.23
CA PHE A 245 6.21 -16.20 17.90
C PHE A 245 6.26 -17.28 19.00
N PRO A 246 5.10 -17.73 19.53
CA PRO A 246 5.07 -18.83 20.47
C PRO A 246 5.75 -20.04 19.80
N ALA A 247 6.62 -20.72 20.52
CA ALA A 247 7.32 -21.91 20.07
C ALA A 247 6.30 -23.00 19.72
N GLY A 248 5.79 -22.96 18.51
CA GLY A 248 4.93 -23.98 17.92
C GLY A 248 5.77 -24.99 17.13
N ASN A 249 5.21 -26.14 16.83
CA ASN A 249 5.85 -27.24 16.13
C ASN A 249 6.81 -26.79 15.02
N VAL A 250 8.05 -27.19 15.14
CA VAL A 250 9.25 -26.85 14.34
C VAL A 250 9.10 -27.02 12.80
N LYS A 251 7.93 -27.35 12.28
CA LYS A 251 7.67 -27.62 10.86
C LYS A 251 6.86 -26.53 10.14
N SER A 252 6.37 -25.51 10.81
CA SER A 252 5.66 -24.42 10.14
C SER A 252 6.59 -23.23 9.88
N ARG A 253 6.51 -22.69 8.66
CA ARG A 253 7.22 -21.44 8.30
C ARG A 253 6.78 -20.33 9.24
N ALA A 254 7.72 -19.49 9.68
CA ALA A 254 7.39 -18.33 10.53
C ALA A 254 6.39 -17.41 9.79
N PRO A 255 5.42 -16.81 10.50
CA PRO A 255 4.51 -15.85 9.91
C PRO A 255 5.24 -14.67 9.30
N GLU A 256 4.82 -14.27 8.10
CA GLU A 256 5.41 -13.15 7.37
C GLU A 256 4.53 -11.91 7.51
N CYS A 257 5.17 -10.74 7.65
CA CYS A 257 4.48 -9.45 7.55
C CYS A 257 4.15 -9.15 6.08
N VAL A 258 2.88 -8.93 5.76
CA VAL A 258 2.41 -8.71 4.39
C VAL A 258 1.87 -7.29 4.15
N SER A 259 1.55 -6.56 5.21
CA SER A 259 1.05 -5.19 5.11
C SER A 259 1.40 -4.37 6.33
N ILE A 260 1.61 -3.07 6.14
CA ILE A 260 1.88 -2.10 7.21
C ILE A 260 1.10 -0.81 6.97
N ALA A 261 0.66 -0.19 8.04
CA ALA A 261 0.00 1.11 7.99
C ALA A 261 0.27 1.92 9.26
N TRP A 262 0.46 3.23 9.11
CA TRP A 262 0.59 4.15 10.23
C TRP A 262 -0.77 4.66 10.71
N SER A 263 -0.86 4.97 12.00
CA SER A 263 -1.88 5.89 12.51
C SER A 263 -1.64 7.29 11.94
N ALA A 264 -2.70 8.10 11.82
CA ALA A 264 -2.60 9.44 11.23
C ALA A 264 -1.64 10.37 12.01
N ASP A 265 -1.51 10.16 13.32
CA ASP A 265 -0.60 10.89 14.19
C ASP A 265 0.85 10.36 14.19
N GLY A 266 1.09 9.24 13.49
CA GLY A 266 2.41 8.59 13.42
C GLY A 266 2.91 8.01 14.73
N SER A 267 2.04 7.84 15.73
CA SER A 267 2.40 7.25 17.02
C SER A 267 2.38 5.74 17.04
N THR A 268 1.63 5.14 16.12
CA THR A 268 1.36 3.70 16.10
C THR A 268 1.52 3.14 14.69
N LEU A 269 2.25 2.04 14.56
CA LEU A 269 2.36 1.26 13.34
C LEU A 269 1.55 -0.05 13.50
N PHE A 270 0.72 -0.35 12.52
CA PHE A 270 -0.02 -1.61 12.41
C PHE A 270 0.61 -2.50 11.37
N SER A 271 0.69 -3.79 11.65
CA SER A 271 1.27 -4.77 10.73
C SER A 271 0.41 -6.02 10.65
N GLY A 272 0.03 -6.41 9.45
CA GLY A 272 -0.76 -7.60 9.15
C GLY A 272 0.14 -8.77 8.77
N TYR A 273 -0.16 -9.95 9.33
CA TYR A 273 0.66 -11.15 9.17
C TYR A 273 -0.10 -12.32 8.56
N THR A 274 0.64 -13.28 8.01
CA THR A 274 0.09 -14.51 7.41
C THR A 274 -0.51 -15.50 8.43
N ASP A 275 -0.34 -15.24 9.73
CA ASP A 275 -1.00 -15.97 10.83
C ASP A 275 -2.37 -15.40 11.20
N ASN A 276 -2.90 -14.49 10.39
CA ASN A 276 -4.18 -13.81 10.55
C ASN A 276 -4.22 -12.83 11.75
N LEU A 277 -3.07 -12.43 12.27
CA LEU A 277 -2.96 -11.46 13.35
C LEU A 277 -2.54 -10.08 12.83
N ILE A 278 -3.08 -9.06 13.44
CA ILE A 278 -2.60 -7.67 13.31
C ILE A 278 -1.81 -7.36 14.57
N ARG A 279 -0.54 -6.98 14.40
CA ARG A 279 0.33 -6.56 15.49
C ARG A 279 0.44 -5.04 15.52
N VAL A 280 0.58 -4.52 16.73
CA VAL A 280 0.57 -3.09 17.00
C VAL A 280 1.89 -2.70 17.65
N TRP A 281 2.54 -1.69 17.07
CA TRP A 281 3.82 -1.17 17.52
C TRP A 281 3.67 0.29 17.89
N GLN A 282 4.06 0.66 19.09
CA GLN A 282 4.04 2.05 19.53
C GLN A 282 5.43 2.66 19.42
N VAL A 283 5.48 3.87 18.86
CA VAL A 283 6.70 4.66 18.86
C VAL A 283 6.89 5.25 20.25
N SER A 284 7.85 4.70 21.01
CA SER A 284 8.24 5.31 22.28
C SER A 284 8.83 6.68 22.02
N ARG A 285 8.38 7.69 22.76
CA ARG A 285 9.11 8.94 22.88
C ARG A 285 10.34 8.63 23.75
N THR A 286 11.45 8.29 23.13
CA THR A 286 12.74 8.44 23.84
C THR A 286 12.87 9.90 24.17
N LEU A 287 12.91 10.16 25.45
CA LEU A 287 13.17 11.48 26.06
C LEU A 287 14.52 12.02 25.59
#